data_affa383ea92128d16b4ea1c0ead77732
#
_entry.id   affa383ea92128d16b4ea1c0ead77732
#
_cell.length_a   1.000
_cell.length_b   1.000
_cell.length_c   1.000
_cell.angle_alpha   90.00
_cell.angle_beta   90.00
_cell.angle_gamma   90.00
#
_symmetry.space_group_name_H-M   'P 1'
#
loop_
_entity.id
_entity.type
_entity.pdbx_description
1 polymer ?
#
loop_
_entity_poly.entity_id
_entity_poly.type
_entity_poly.pdbx_seq_one_letter_code
_entity_poly.pdbx_strand_id
1 'polypeptide(L)'
;GVKVEFKETQWDSMMAGLKAGRFDVVANQVGLTSPERQATFDKSEPYSWSGAVLVARKDSNIKSIDDIKGVKTAQSLTSNYGEKAKAAGAELVPVDGLAQSLTLIEQKRADATLNDELAVLDYLKKNPNTGVKIVWSAPADEKVGSGLIVNKGNDEALAKFSTAMTELKADGTLKKLGEQFFGKDISVK
;
A
#
# COMPACT_ATOMS: atom_id res chain seq x y z
N GLY A 1 5.09 -15.59 23.75
CA GLY A 1 5.79 -14.97 22.64
C GLY A 1 6.18 -16.01 21.61
N VAL A 2 6.28 -15.60 20.36
CA VAL A 2 6.75 -16.41 19.23
C VAL A 2 7.99 -15.77 18.62
N LYS A 3 8.84 -16.55 17.99
CA LYS A 3 9.97 -16.03 17.21
C LYS A 3 9.41 -15.56 15.86
N VAL A 4 9.73 -14.33 15.48
CA VAL A 4 9.35 -13.77 14.18
C VAL A 4 10.51 -13.94 13.20
N GLU A 5 10.22 -14.43 12.00
CA GLU A 5 11.13 -14.49 10.86
C GLU A 5 10.56 -13.63 9.73
N PHE A 6 11.33 -12.62 9.29
CA PHE A 6 10.93 -11.77 8.18
C PHE A 6 11.39 -12.34 6.85
N LYS A 7 10.48 -12.38 5.86
CA LYS A 7 10.75 -12.81 4.49
C LYS A 7 10.43 -11.69 3.51
N GLU A 8 11.45 -11.18 2.86
CA GLU A 8 11.26 -10.22 1.76
C GLU A 8 10.66 -10.92 0.55
N THR A 9 9.68 -10.29 -0.08
CA THR A 9 8.92 -10.86 -1.19
C THR A 9 8.44 -9.74 -2.12
N GLN A 10 8.48 -9.99 -3.42
CA GLN A 10 7.90 -9.09 -4.41
C GLN A 10 6.39 -8.96 -4.20
N TRP A 11 5.84 -7.76 -4.39
CA TRP A 11 4.43 -7.47 -4.13
C TRP A 11 3.49 -8.48 -4.81
N ASP A 12 3.67 -8.74 -6.10
CA ASP A 12 2.78 -9.61 -6.87
C ASP A 12 2.82 -11.08 -6.43
N SER A 13 3.91 -11.51 -5.76
CA SER A 13 4.07 -12.87 -5.23
C SER A 13 3.58 -13.02 -3.79
N MET A 14 3.36 -11.91 -3.09
CA MET A 14 3.14 -11.89 -1.64
C MET A 14 1.84 -12.58 -1.24
N MET A 15 0.70 -12.18 -1.83
CA MET A 15 -0.60 -12.76 -1.49
C MET A 15 -0.73 -14.21 -1.95
N ALA A 16 -0.17 -14.54 -3.12
CA ALA A 16 -0.10 -15.93 -3.59
C ALA A 16 0.76 -16.80 -2.66
N GLY A 17 1.85 -16.26 -2.14
CA GLY A 17 2.71 -16.93 -1.17
C GLY A 17 2.01 -17.22 0.16
N LEU A 18 1.25 -16.25 0.69
CA LEU A 18 0.41 -16.44 1.87
C LEU A 18 -0.64 -17.54 1.64
N LYS A 19 -1.37 -17.48 0.53
CA LYS A 19 -2.36 -18.49 0.16
C LYS A 19 -1.76 -19.91 0.06
N ALA A 20 -0.54 -20.00 -0.45
CA ALA A 20 0.20 -21.26 -0.57
C ALA A 20 0.89 -21.73 0.73
N GLY A 21 0.75 -21.00 1.84
CA GLY A 21 1.37 -21.34 3.12
C GLY A 21 2.90 -21.20 3.17
N ARG A 22 3.48 -20.37 2.30
CA ARG A 22 4.94 -20.10 2.33
C ARG A 22 5.35 -19.21 3.51
N PHE A 23 4.42 -18.50 4.10
CA PHE A 23 4.51 -17.72 5.32
C PHE A 23 3.13 -17.63 5.97
N ASP A 24 3.11 -17.29 7.25
CA ASP A 24 1.91 -17.40 8.09
C ASP A 24 1.10 -16.09 8.10
N VAL A 25 1.77 -14.94 7.87
CA VAL A 25 1.17 -13.61 7.96
C VAL A 25 1.84 -12.65 6.97
N VAL A 26 1.04 -11.71 6.45
CA VAL A 26 1.54 -10.57 5.68
C VAL A 26 1.34 -9.29 6.46
N ALA A 27 2.43 -8.53 6.64
CA ALA A 27 2.48 -7.23 7.31
C ALA A 27 3.11 -6.19 6.37
N ASN A 28 2.41 -5.82 5.30
CA ASN A 28 2.92 -4.91 4.27
C ASN A 28 1.85 -3.94 3.76
N GLN A 29 1.13 -3.32 4.69
CA GLN A 29 0.09 -2.30 4.41
C GLN A 29 -0.95 -2.75 3.38
N VAL A 30 -1.38 -4.02 3.48
CA VAL A 30 -2.37 -4.60 2.57
C VAL A 30 -3.78 -4.28 3.06
N GLY A 31 -4.58 -3.66 2.19
CA GLY A 31 -6.02 -3.53 2.38
C GLY A 31 -6.77 -4.72 1.78
N LEU A 32 -7.82 -5.21 2.45
CA LEU A 32 -8.76 -6.16 1.89
C LEU A 32 -9.89 -5.41 1.17
N THR A 33 -9.57 -4.80 0.02
CA THR A 33 -10.49 -3.91 -0.71
C THR A 33 -11.26 -4.61 -1.82
N SER A 34 -10.75 -5.74 -2.35
CA SER A 34 -11.45 -6.49 -3.40
C SER A 34 -12.25 -7.68 -2.83
N PRO A 35 -13.38 -8.07 -3.47
CA PRO A 35 -14.15 -9.25 -3.09
C PRO A 35 -13.32 -10.55 -3.08
N GLU A 36 -12.39 -10.69 -4.02
CA GLU A 36 -11.51 -11.86 -4.11
C GLU A 36 -10.60 -11.97 -2.89
N ARG A 37 -9.97 -10.85 -2.46
CA ARG A 37 -9.14 -10.83 -1.25
C ARG A 37 -9.96 -11.12 0.00
N GLN A 38 -11.16 -10.53 0.11
CA GLN A 38 -12.08 -10.77 1.23
C GLN A 38 -12.58 -12.21 1.29
N ALA A 39 -12.72 -12.89 0.16
CA ALA A 39 -13.10 -14.30 0.10
C ALA A 39 -11.98 -15.25 0.55
N THR A 40 -10.72 -14.84 0.42
CA THR A 40 -9.54 -15.70 0.62
C THR A 40 -8.83 -15.44 1.95
N PHE A 41 -8.86 -14.19 2.44
CA PHE A 41 -8.05 -13.74 3.57
C PHE A 41 -8.88 -13.03 4.61
N ASP A 42 -8.37 -13.04 5.85
CA ASP A 42 -8.86 -12.23 6.95
C ASP A 42 -7.79 -11.22 7.40
N LYS A 43 -8.22 -10.15 8.04
CA LYS A 43 -7.38 -9.04 8.48
C LYS A 43 -7.62 -8.74 9.94
N SER A 44 -6.52 -8.53 10.69
CA SER A 44 -6.58 -8.05 12.08
C SER A 44 -7.16 -6.64 12.17
N GLU A 45 -7.35 -6.14 13.39
CA GLU A 45 -7.55 -4.72 13.64
C GLU A 45 -6.45 -3.90 12.94
N PRO A 46 -6.81 -2.75 12.33
CA PRO A 46 -5.85 -1.94 11.59
C PRO A 46 -4.77 -1.35 12.48
N TYR A 47 -3.51 -1.46 12.04
CA TYR A 47 -2.37 -0.76 12.65
C TYR A 47 -2.07 0.59 11.98
N SER A 48 -2.54 0.80 10.74
CA SER A 48 -2.37 2.06 10.01
C SER A 48 -3.54 2.34 9.08
N TRP A 49 -3.75 3.62 8.79
CA TRP A 49 -4.71 4.12 7.82
C TRP A 49 -4.00 4.95 6.77
N SER A 50 -4.25 4.65 5.50
CA SER A 50 -3.61 5.31 4.38
C SER A 50 -4.57 5.46 3.20
N GLY A 51 -4.30 6.45 2.34
CA GLY A 51 -5.07 6.72 1.14
C GLY A 51 -4.23 6.52 -0.13
N ALA A 52 -4.91 6.52 -1.28
CA ALA A 52 -4.26 6.53 -2.57
C ALA A 52 -3.62 7.90 -2.85
N VAL A 53 -2.43 7.90 -3.44
CA VAL A 53 -1.82 9.11 -4.01
C VAL A 53 -1.44 8.87 -5.46
N LEU A 54 -1.55 9.91 -6.28
CA LEU A 54 -1.06 9.93 -7.64
C LEU A 54 0.30 10.63 -7.67
N VAL A 55 1.27 9.94 -8.22
CA VAL A 55 2.64 10.44 -8.36
C VAL A 55 2.95 10.62 -9.83
N ALA A 56 3.53 11.75 -10.19
CA ALA A 56 4.00 12.07 -11.53
C ALA A 56 5.32 12.86 -11.47
N ARG A 57 5.95 13.12 -12.60
CA ARG A 57 7.12 14.00 -12.67
C ARG A 57 6.79 15.41 -12.18
N LYS A 58 7.77 16.09 -11.61
CA LYS A 58 7.63 17.49 -11.13
C LYS A 58 7.23 18.46 -12.24
N ASP A 59 7.61 18.18 -13.49
CA ASP A 59 7.30 18.95 -14.70
C ASP A 59 6.04 18.49 -15.43
N SER A 60 5.30 17.52 -14.88
CA SER A 60 4.07 16.97 -15.47
C SER A 60 2.89 17.94 -15.31
N ASN A 61 1.98 17.90 -16.28
CA ASN A 61 0.69 18.60 -16.24
C ASN A 61 -0.42 17.79 -15.55
N ILE A 62 -0.16 16.53 -15.14
CA ILE A 62 -1.10 15.68 -14.41
C ILE A 62 -1.29 16.25 -13.00
N LYS A 63 -2.54 16.49 -12.60
CA LYS A 63 -2.92 17.11 -11.31
C LYS A 63 -3.99 16.34 -10.56
N SER A 64 -4.72 15.44 -11.22
CA SER A 64 -5.82 14.69 -10.64
C SER A 64 -5.91 13.28 -11.23
N ILE A 65 -6.75 12.44 -10.63
CA ILE A 65 -7.01 11.10 -11.14
C ILE A 65 -7.72 11.13 -12.52
N ASP A 66 -8.46 12.17 -12.82
CA ASP A 66 -9.15 12.33 -14.10
C ASP A 66 -8.18 12.60 -15.26
N ASP A 67 -7.00 13.11 -14.96
CA ASP A 67 -5.96 13.41 -15.96
C ASP A 67 -5.22 12.17 -16.44
N ILE A 68 -5.44 10.98 -15.83
CA ILE A 68 -4.73 9.76 -16.24
C ILE A 68 -5.46 8.93 -17.30
N LYS A 69 -6.61 9.35 -17.78
CA LYS A 69 -7.32 8.67 -18.86
C LYS A 69 -6.46 8.64 -20.14
N GLY A 70 -6.17 7.42 -20.64
CA GLY A 70 -5.28 7.22 -21.78
C GLY A 70 -3.79 7.48 -21.52
N VAL A 71 -3.40 7.73 -20.27
CA VAL A 71 -2.03 8.00 -19.88
C VAL A 71 -1.35 6.71 -19.41
N LYS A 72 -0.06 6.55 -19.71
CA LYS A 72 0.74 5.41 -19.25
C LYS A 72 1.02 5.50 -17.76
N THR A 73 0.44 4.59 -16.99
CA THR A 73 0.68 4.48 -15.55
C THR A 73 1.41 3.19 -15.21
N ALA A 74 2.54 3.31 -14.51
CA ALA A 74 3.30 2.15 -14.04
C ALA A 74 2.63 1.55 -12.80
N GLN A 75 2.10 0.32 -12.91
CA GLN A 75 1.29 -0.30 -11.86
C GLN A 75 1.60 -1.78 -11.69
N SER A 76 1.54 -2.25 -10.45
CA SER A 76 1.40 -3.68 -10.19
C SER A 76 -0.01 -4.13 -10.61
N LEU A 77 -0.10 -5.20 -11.38
CA LEU A 77 -1.37 -5.73 -11.89
C LEU A 77 -2.23 -6.37 -10.81
N THR A 78 -1.65 -6.71 -9.65
CA THR A 78 -2.35 -7.33 -8.52
C THR A 78 -2.73 -6.35 -7.42
N SER A 79 -2.34 -5.08 -7.55
CA SER A 79 -2.65 -4.05 -6.54
C SER A 79 -4.02 -3.42 -6.78
N ASN A 80 -4.71 -3.06 -5.68
CA ASN A 80 -5.93 -2.26 -5.75
C ASN A 80 -5.71 -0.88 -6.41
N TYR A 81 -4.49 -0.37 -6.39
CA TYR A 81 -4.12 0.88 -7.07
C TYR A 81 -4.03 0.69 -8.58
N GLY A 82 -3.54 -0.47 -9.06
CA GLY A 82 -3.59 -0.85 -10.46
C GLY A 82 -5.04 -0.97 -10.96
N GLU A 83 -5.92 -1.60 -10.18
CA GLU A 83 -7.35 -1.68 -10.48
C GLU A 83 -7.99 -0.27 -10.55
N LYS A 84 -7.66 0.61 -9.59
CA LYS A 84 -8.17 2.01 -9.57
C LYS A 84 -7.66 2.80 -10.78
N ALA A 85 -6.39 2.67 -11.16
CA ALA A 85 -5.84 3.31 -12.36
C ALA A 85 -6.53 2.82 -13.64
N LYS A 86 -6.74 1.51 -13.76
CA LYS A 86 -7.48 0.92 -14.89
C LYS A 86 -8.91 1.42 -14.96
N ALA A 87 -9.61 1.49 -13.82
CA ALA A 87 -10.97 2.03 -13.75
C ALA A 87 -11.05 3.51 -14.14
N ALA A 88 -10.00 4.30 -13.89
CA ALA A 88 -9.85 5.67 -14.34
C ALA A 88 -9.46 5.79 -15.84
N GLY A 89 -9.33 4.66 -16.54
CA GLY A 89 -9.05 4.64 -17.97
C GLY A 89 -7.56 4.77 -18.34
N ALA A 90 -6.64 4.55 -17.41
CA ALA A 90 -5.20 4.59 -17.66
C ALA A 90 -4.74 3.37 -18.49
N GLU A 91 -3.67 3.56 -19.29
CA GLU A 91 -2.92 2.49 -19.92
C GLU A 91 -1.90 1.93 -18.91
N LEU A 92 -2.02 0.65 -18.51
CA LEU A 92 -1.16 0.08 -17.51
C LEU A 92 0.17 -0.40 -18.10
N VAL A 93 1.27 0.05 -17.50
CA VAL A 93 2.62 -0.48 -17.71
C VAL A 93 2.96 -1.37 -16.51
N PRO A 94 3.04 -2.71 -16.69
CA PRO A 94 3.27 -3.64 -15.58
C PRO A 94 4.62 -3.45 -14.92
N VAL A 95 4.63 -3.48 -13.57
CA VAL A 95 5.84 -3.42 -12.73
C VAL A 95 5.67 -4.29 -11.48
N ASP A 96 6.78 -4.69 -10.87
CA ASP A 96 6.77 -5.52 -9.67
C ASP A 96 6.56 -4.73 -8.36
N GLY A 97 6.70 -3.40 -8.37
CA GLY A 97 6.53 -2.57 -7.18
C GLY A 97 6.82 -1.09 -7.38
N LEU A 98 6.67 -0.32 -6.29
CA LEU A 98 6.75 1.15 -6.30
C LEU A 98 8.09 1.69 -6.84
N ALA A 99 9.22 1.15 -6.40
CA ALA A 99 10.53 1.65 -6.82
C ALA A 99 10.70 1.59 -8.35
N GLN A 100 10.26 0.49 -8.97
CA GLN A 100 10.29 0.34 -10.42
C GLN A 100 9.31 1.31 -11.10
N SER A 101 8.11 1.52 -10.54
CA SER A 101 7.15 2.52 -11.04
C SER A 101 7.81 3.90 -11.13
N LEU A 102 8.43 4.34 -10.04
CA LEU A 102 9.03 5.68 -9.97
C LEU A 102 10.23 5.82 -10.90
N THR A 103 11.05 4.78 -11.04
CA THR A 103 12.13 4.73 -12.01
C THR A 103 11.63 4.89 -13.45
N LEU A 104 10.56 4.19 -13.84
CA LEU A 104 9.98 4.33 -15.18
C LEU A 104 9.43 5.73 -15.43
N ILE A 105 8.85 6.38 -14.43
CA ILE A 105 8.35 7.75 -14.53
C ILE A 105 9.52 8.74 -14.72
N GLU A 106 10.59 8.61 -13.97
CA GLU A 106 11.81 9.45 -14.12
C GLU A 106 12.43 9.27 -15.51
N GLN A 107 12.44 8.04 -16.02
CA GLN A 107 12.93 7.71 -17.36
C GLN A 107 11.95 8.08 -18.51
N LYS A 108 10.81 8.67 -18.21
CA LYS A 108 9.75 9.02 -19.19
C LYS A 108 9.18 7.81 -19.96
N ARG A 109 9.26 6.61 -19.36
CA ARG A 109 8.69 5.37 -19.91
C ARG A 109 7.26 5.11 -19.40
N ALA A 110 6.89 5.77 -18.31
CA ALA A 110 5.53 5.95 -17.82
C ALA A 110 5.35 7.41 -17.39
N ASP A 111 4.12 7.86 -17.22
CA ASP A 111 3.83 9.26 -16.89
C ASP A 111 3.42 9.44 -15.44
N ALA A 112 2.78 8.43 -14.85
CA ALA A 112 2.30 8.46 -13.47
C ALA A 112 2.24 7.07 -12.83
N THR A 113 1.98 7.04 -11.52
CA THR A 113 1.58 5.85 -10.76
C THR A 113 0.61 6.22 -9.64
N LEU A 114 -0.41 5.40 -9.41
CA LEU A 114 -1.19 5.40 -8.17
C LEU A 114 -0.54 4.44 -7.18
N ASN A 115 -0.40 4.86 -5.93
CA ASN A 115 0.15 4.00 -4.88
C ASN A 115 -0.32 4.44 -3.49
N ASP A 116 0.10 3.72 -2.46
CA ASP A 116 -0.15 4.05 -1.07
C ASP A 116 0.63 5.30 -0.63
N GLU A 117 -0.05 6.23 0.07
CA GLU A 117 0.54 7.48 0.58
C GLU A 117 1.80 7.23 1.40
N LEU A 118 1.77 6.25 2.33
CA LEU A 118 2.88 6.01 3.25
C LEU A 118 4.10 5.43 2.54
N ALA A 119 3.88 4.51 1.58
CA ALA A 119 4.95 3.97 0.77
C ALA A 119 5.63 5.05 -0.08
N VAL A 120 4.85 5.95 -0.67
CA VAL A 120 5.37 7.07 -1.46
C VAL A 120 6.10 8.07 -0.58
N LEU A 121 5.57 8.44 0.59
CA LEU A 121 6.24 9.36 1.53
C LEU A 121 7.56 8.82 2.02
N ASP A 122 7.64 7.52 2.36
CA ASP A 122 8.92 6.88 2.74
C ASP A 122 9.94 6.95 1.61
N TYR A 123 9.52 6.65 0.37
CA TYR A 123 10.40 6.77 -0.80
C TYR A 123 10.91 8.19 -1.00
N LEU A 124 10.01 9.18 -0.97
CA LEU A 124 10.38 10.60 -1.17
C LEU A 124 11.33 11.10 -0.08
N LYS A 125 11.12 10.66 1.16
CA LYS A 125 12.02 10.98 2.29
C LYS A 125 13.43 10.42 2.09
N LYS A 126 13.55 9.20 1.57
CA LYS A 126 14.82 8.53 1.29
C LYS A 126 15.51 9.05 0.01
N ASN A 127 14.73 9.64 -0.91
CA ASN A 127 15.19 10.13 -2.21
C ASN A 127 14.82 11.61 -2.42
N PRO A 128 15.39 12.56 -1.66
CA PRO A 128 14.97 13.97 -1.67
C PRO A 128 15.19 14.67 -3.02
N ASN A 129 16.11 14.15 -3.84
CA ASN A 129 16.45 14.71 -5.15
C ASN A 129 15.68 14.05 -6.32
N THR A 130 14.73 13.17 -6.06
CA THR A 130 13.93 12.52 -7.09
C THR A 130 13.18 13.53 -7.98
N GLY A 131 13.00 13.19 -9.25
CA GLY A 131 12.26 13.99 -10.24
C GLY A 131 10.73 13.90 -10.14
N VAL A 132 10.21 13.12 -9.19
CA VAL A 132 8.75 12.91 -9.02
C VAL A 132 8.20 13.64 -7.79
N LYS A 133 6.88 13.82 -7.77
CA LYS A 133 6.12 14.36 -6.63
C LYS A 133 4.71 13.77 -6.56
N ILE A 134 4.10 13.84 -5.40
CA ILE A 134 2.65 13.61 -5.26
C ILE A 134 1.93 14.80 -5.92
N VAL A 135 1.06 14.52 -6.88
CA VAL A 135 0.25 15.52 -7.61
C VAL A 135 -1.21 15.51 -7.18
N TRP A 136 -1.68 14.41 -6.58
CA TRP A 136 -3.03 14.28 -6.04
C TRP A 136 -3.05 13.26 -4.89
N SER A 137 -3.94 13.46 -3.93
CA SER A 137 -4.21 12.53 -2.81
C SER A 137 -5.70 12.28 -2.71
N ALA A 138 -6.07 11.04 -2.42
CA ALA A 138 -7.45 10.68 -2.15
C ALA A 138 -8.00 11.43 -0.92
N PRO A 139 -9.30 11.74 -0.88
CA PRO A 139 -9.96 12.32 0.28
C PRO A 139 -9.76 11.47 1.54
N ALA A 140 -9.80 12.11 2.71
CA ALA A 140 -9.53 11.43 3.98
C ALA A 140 -10.52 10.30 4.32
N ASP A 141 -11.76 10.42 3.87
CA ASP A 141 -12.82 9.42 4.05
C ASP A 141 -12.59 8.15 3.21
N GLU A 142 -11.80 8.24 2.13
CA GLU A 142 -11.38 7.10 1.32
C GLU A 142 -10.18 6.31 1.90
N LYS A 143 -9.62 6.70 3.04
CA LYS A 143 -8.52 5.96 3.66
C LYS A 143 -8.91 4.54 4.01
N VAL A 144 -8.01 3.62 3.72
CA VAL A 144 -8.15 2.18 3.98
C VAL A 144 -7.29 1.78 5.17
N GLY A 145 -7.86 1.01 6.09
CA GLY A 145 -7.14 0.45 7.22
C GLY A 145 -6.35 -0.80 6.80
N SER A 146 -5.04 -0.79 7.05
CA SER A 146 -4.15 -1.93 6.85
C SER A 146 -3.93 -2.69 8.15
N GLY A 147 -4.05 -4.01 8.09
CA GLY A 147 -3.85 -4.91 9.22
C GLY A 147 -2.92 -6.06 8.85
N LEU A 148 -2.69 -6.96 9.80
CA LEU A 148 -2.00 -8.22 9.56
C LEU A 148 -2.96 -9.16 8.81
N ILE A 149 -2.51 -9.66 7.66
CA ILE A 149 -3.32 -10.52 6.79
C ILE A 149 -2.96 -11.97 7.04
N VAL A 150 -3.97 -12.80 7.22
CA VAL A 150 -3.85 -14.27 7.38
C VAL A 150 -4.77 -14.98 6.39
N ASN A 151 -4.49 -16.25 6.12
CA ASN A 151 -5.42 -17.09 5.37
C ASN A 151 -6.74 -17.22 6.14
N LYS A 152 -7.85 -17.22 5.41
CA LYS A 152 -9.18 -17.43 5.97
C LYS A 152 -9.27 -18.76 6.72
N GLY A 153 -9.95 -18.74 7.87
CA GLY A 153 -10.06 -19.89 8.76
C GLY A 153 -8.90 -20.03 9.76
N ASN A 154 -7.95 -19.09 9.79
CA ASN A 154 -6.93 -19.02 10.85
C ASN A 154 -7.38 -18.12 12.00
N ASP A 155 -8.54 -18.45 12.59
CA ASP A 155 -9.24 -17.61 13.56
C ASP A 155 -8.44 -17.38 14.84
N GLU A 156 -7.64 -18.39 15.27
CA GLU A 156 -6.81 -18.27 16.47
C GLU A 156 -5.69 -17.22 16.29
N ALA A 157 -4.98 -17.26 15.17
CA ALA A 157 -3.96 -16.26 14.86
C ALA A 157 -4.58 -14.87 14.67
N LEU A 158 -5.70 -14.79 13.97
CA LEU A 158 -6.43 -13.55 13.75
C LEU A 158 -6.83 -12.88 15.07
N ALA A 159 -7.41 -13.65 16.01
CA ALA A 159 -7.82 -13.14 17.32
C ALA A 159 -6.62 -12.62 18.13
N LYS A 160 -5.50 -13.35 18.14
CA LYS A 160 -4.27 -12.92 18.83
C LYS A 160 -3.68 -11.65 18.23
N PHE A 161 -3.65 -11.55 16.90
CA PHE A 161 -3.19 -10.34 16.21
C PHE A 161 -4.09 -9.15 16.47
N SER A 162 -5.41 -9.33 16.43
CA SER A 162 -6.37 -8.25 16.69
C SER A 162 -6.26 -7.74 18.11
N THR A 163 -6.14 -8.62 19.10
CA THR A 163 -5.91 -8.25 20.50
C THR A 163 -4.62 -7.44 20.64
N ALA A 164 -3.51 -7.93 20.08
CA ALA A 164 -2.22 -7.23 20.14
C ALA A 164 -2.28 -5.85 19.47
N MET A 165 -2.95 -5.72 18.32
CA MET A 165 -3.10 -4.41 17.66
C MET A 165 -3.95 -3.45 18.49
N THR A 166 -5.00 -3.94 19.15
CA THR A 166 -5.83 -3.13 20.06
C THR A 166 -5.02 -2.64 21.26
N GLU A 167 -4.20 -3.50 21.87
CA GLU A 167 -3.33 -3.16 22.98
C GLU A 167 -2.27 -2.12 22.57
N LEU A 168 -1.56 -2.33 21.45
CA LEU A 168 -0.56 -1.41 20.90
C LEU A 168 -1.13 -0.05 20.48
N LYS A 169 -2.40 0.00 20.13
CA LYS A 169 -3.12 1.24 19.88
C LYS A 169 -3.45 1.95 21.18
N ALA A 170 -3.95 1.22 22.16
CA ALA A 170 -4.36 1.76 23.46
C ALA A 170 -3.19 2.30 24.27
N ASP A 171 -2.01 1.66 24.22
CA ASP A 171 -0.80 2.10 24.93
C ASP A 171 -0.01 3.21 24.18
N GLY A 172 -0.48 3.61 22.99
CA GLY A 172 0.12 4.66 22.16
C GLY A 172 1.34 4.22 21.33
N THR A 173 1.69 2.93 21.33
CA THR A 173 2.82 2.41 20.55
C THR A 173 2.64 2.65 19.05
N LEU A 174 1.45 2.35 18.49
CA LEU A 174 1.18 2.58 17.07
C LEU A 174 1.27 4.06 16.70
N LYS A 175 0.75 4.96 17.53
CA LYS A 175 0.88 6.41 17.35
C LYS A 175 2.34 6.83 17.31
N LYS A 176 3.15 6.42 18.30
CA LYS A 176 4.58 6.72 18.39
C LYS A 176 5.35 6.25 17.17
N LEU A 177 5.07 5.04 16.67
CA LEU A 177 5.67 4.52 15.44
C LEU A 177 5.25 5.34 14.22
N GLY A 178 3.98 5.71 14.09
CA GLY A 178 3.50 6.59 13.04
C GLY A 178 4.23 7.93 13.02
N GLU A 179 4.34 8.59 14.17
CA GLU A 179 5.05 9.86 14.30
C GLU A 179 6.55 9.74 13.98
N GLN A 180 7.19 8.65 14.43
CA GLN A 180 8.61 8.40 14.17
C GLN A 180 8.94 8.22 12.69
N PHE A 181 8.16 7.41 11.98
CA PHE A 181 8.46 7.04 10.59
C PHE A 181 7.82 7.97 9.56
N PHE A 182 6.63 8.49 9.82
CA PHE A 182 5.82 9.26 8.87
C PHE A 182 5.55 10.70 9.32
N GLY A 183 5.98 11.10 10.52
CA GLY A 183 5.78 12.45 11.05
C GLY A 183 4.35 12.74 11.50
N LYS A 184 3.47 11.74 11.56
CA LYS A 184 2.06 11.85 11.98
C LYS A 184 1.53 10.55 12.57
N ASP A 185 0.46 10.64 13.37
CA ASP A 185 -0.30 9.48 13.80
C ASP A 185 -1.07 8.88 12.60
N ILE A 186 -0.74 7.66 12.24
CA ILE A 186 -1.39 6.89 11.18
C ILE A 186 -2.23 5.72 11.72
N SER A 187 -2.31 5.57 13.04
CA SER A 187 -3.08 4.51 13.69
C SER A 187 -4.59 4.81 13.74
N VAL A 188 -4.97 6.02 13.36
CA VAL A 188 -6.35 6.50 13.27
C VAL A 188 -6.67 6.99 11.86
N LYS A 189 -7.96 6.94 11.50
CA LYS A 189 -8.46 7.36 10.19
C LYS A 189 -8.47 8.88 10.03
#